data_c8a8ea5aa5f6a4dbf7a4a688ce1f7217
#
_entry.id   c8a8ea5aa5f6a4dbf7a4a688ce1f7217
#
_cell.length_a   1.000
_cell.length_b   1.000
_cell.length_c   1.000
_cell.angle_alpha   90.00
_cell.angle_beta   90.00
_cell.angle_gamma   90.00
#
_symmetry.space_group_name_H-M   'P 1'
#
loop_
_entity.id
_entity.type
_entity.pdbx_description
1 polymer ?
#
loop_
_entity_poly.entity_id
_entity_poly.type
_entity_poly.pdbx_seq_one_letter_code
_entity_poly.pdbx_strand_id
1 'polypeptide(L)'
;MKITSVTAVYPSYKNIVSSWRTHFWQIVVKIETDKGLVGYGYGGGGLAAVEVVNKHFSEILCGKEINDTQDISVLWDDLYQQCLPYGRKGIAIMALSGVDLALWDLVAKSEHVPVYRLVGIRSKQQVRTYATGTDIEWYGDSGFTAHKFPHRWMDESDYQKAVNSAEMARSILGEKALVMIDTYMSWNRDVTLEMTKILSPYNIYWFEDVLTPDDLLGQANIRSKVKPTLLAGGEHEFTHHGFMEIARSAALDIWQPDITWCGGITAALRIIEIADKFGIPVIPHRGGEVWGLHLIVSSGCQDLAEVLPGMKGGPKDQLWEGEPQSEQGYIEPNDRPGFGVTINESLLN
;
A
#
# COMPACT_ATOMS: atom_id res chain seq x y z
N MET A 1 16.80 -16.59 -17.36
CA MET A 1 16.53 -15.54 -18.36
C MET A 1 17.37 -14.32 -18.06
N LYS A 2 17.77 -13.58 -19.10
CA LYS A 2 18.65 -12.41 -18.96
C LYS A 2 17.85 -11.13 -19.20
N ILE A 3 18.00 -10.14 -18.33
CA ILE A 3 17.36 -8.82 -18.46
C ILE A 3 18.01 -8.06 -19.60
N THR A 4 17.21 -7.59 -20.56
CA THR A 4 17.68 -6.87 -21.76
C THR A 4 17.32 -5.39 -21.72
N SER A 5 16.24 -5.02 -21.03
CA SER A 5 15.77 -3.65 -20.91
C SER A 5 15.06 -3.43 -19.58
N VAL A 6 15.29 -2.27 -18.98
CA VAL A 6 14.55 -1.77 -17.80
C VAL A 6 14.17 -0.32 -18.07
N THR A 7 12.89 -0.04 -18.12
CA THR A 7 12.36 1.30 -18.40
C THR A 7 11.25 1.66 -17.44
N ALA A 8 11.12 2.94 -17.14
CA ALA A 8 9.99 3.47 -16.39
C ALA A 8 9.38 4.65 -17.13
N VAL A 9 8.07 4.80 -16.96
CA VAL A 9 7.31 5.95 -17.48
C VAL A 9 6.38 6.50 -16.40
N TYR A 10 6.10 7.80 -16.50
CA TYR A 10 5.03 8.43 -15.74
C TYR A 10 3.79 8.47 -16.63
N PRO A 11 2.73 7.68 -16.31
CA PRO A 11 1.54 7.60 -17.18
C PRO A 11 0.86 8.94 -17.43
N SER A 12 0.15 9.05 -18.53
CA SER A 12 -0.60 10.25 -18.90
C SER A 12 -1.87 10.43 -18.06
N TYR A 13 -1.73 10.52 -16.74
CA TYR A 13 -2.86 10.65 -15.80
C TYR A 13 -3.80 11.84 -16.09
N LYS A 14 -3.32 12.89 -16.78
CA LYS A 14 -4.17 14.00 -17.23
C LYS A 14 -5.31 13.57 -18.15
N ASN A 15 -5.17 12.38 -18.77
CA ASN A 15 -6.19 11.79 -19.63
C ASN A 15 -7.19 10.92 -18.85
N ILE A 16 -6.93 10.69 -17.56
CA ILE A 16 -7.78 9.93 -16.66
C ILE A 16 -8.45 10.92 -15.72
N VAL A 17 -9.63 11.40 -16.10
CA VAL A 17 -10.38 12.39 -15.33
C VAL A 17 -10.72 11.82 -13.95
N SER A 18 -10.33 12.54 -12.90
CA SER A 18 -10.62 12.22 -11.51
C SER A 18 -9.94 10.95 -10.96
N SER A 19 -8.89 10.43 -11.59
CA SER A 19 -8.10 9.37 -10.98
C SER A 19 -7.40 9.87 -9.71
N TRP A 20 -7.63 9.19 -8.58
CA TRP A 20 -6.90 9.45 -7.33
C TRP A 20 -5.41 9.10 -7.45
N ARG A 21 -5.03 8.21 -8.38
CA ARG A 21 -3.64 7.79 -8.62
C ARG A 21 -2.72 8.93 -9.06
N THR A 22 -3.25 9.98 -9.69
CA THR A 22 -2.46 11.17 -10.04
C THR A 22 -1.87 11.87 -8.83
N HIS A 23 -2.52 11.78 -7.67
CA HIS A 23 -2.06 12.39 -6.43
C HIS A 23 -0.90 11.63 -5.79
N PHE A 24 -0.69 10.37 -6.15
CA PHE A 24 0.37 9.52 -5.59
C PHE A 24 1.64 9.47 -6.43
N TRP A 25 1.70 10.19 -7.54
CA TRP A 25 2.90 10.29 -8.41
C TRP A 25 3.44 8.91 -8.84
N GLN A 26 2.52 7.98 -9.15
CA GLN A 26 2.86 6.60 -9.49
C GLN A 26 3.53 6.49 -10.86
N ILE A 27 4.50 5.59 -10.97
CA ILE A 27 5.19 5.26 -12.21
C ILE A 27 4.94 3.79 -12.58
N VAL A 28 5.02 3.49 -13.87
CA VAL A 28 5.03 2.10 -14.37
C VAL A 28 6.44 1.74 -14.74
N VAL A 29 6.92 0.60 -14.22
CA VAL A 29 8.22 0.01 -14.58
C VAL A 29 7.97 -1.20 -15.49
N LYS A 30 8.73 -1.28 -16.59
CA LYS A 30 8.73 -2.39 -17.54
C LYS A 30 10.11 -3.02 -17.58
N ILE A 31 10.18 -4.35 -17.43
CA ILE A 31 11.42 -5.15 -17.56
C ILE A 31 11.24 -6.16 -18.67
N GLU A 32 12.16 -6.19 -19.62
CA GLU A 32 12.15 -7.12 -20.76
C GLU A 32 13.36 -8.07 -20.69
N THR A 33 13.19 -9.28 -21.23
CA THR A 33 14.21 -10.32 -21.20
C THR A 33 14.55 -10.87 -22.57
N ASP A 34 15.69 -11.57 -22.66
CA ASP A 34 16.14 -12.30 -23.85
C ASP A 34 15.20 -13.46 -24.27
N LYS A 35 14.24 -13.83 -23.44
CA LYS A 35 13.20 -14.83 -23.73
C LYS A 35 11.89 -14.21 -24.22
N GLY A 36 11.84 -12.90 -24.41
CA GLY A 36 10.63 -12.16 -24.81
C GLY A 36 9.56 -12.03 -23.72
N LEU A 37 9.88 -12.41 -22.48
CA LEU A 37 9.00 -12.17 -21.34
C LEU A 37 9.11 -10.74 -20.87
N VAL A 38 7.97 -10.17 -20.43
CA VAL A 38 7.84 -8.80 -19.95
C VAL A 38 7.17 -8.79 -18.59
N GLY A 39 7.86 -8.19 -17.62
CA GLY A 39 7.30 -7.90 -16.29
C GLY A 39 6.94 -6.43 -16.14
N TYR A 40 5.83 -6.17 -15.47
CA TYR A 40 5.38 -4.83 -15.15
C TYR A 40 5.28 -4.64 -13.63
N GLY A 41 5.70 -3.48 -13.16
CA GLY A 41 5.59 -3.08 -11.76
C GLY A 41 5.08 -1.66 -11.62
N TYR A 42 4.64 -1.33 -10.43
CA TYR A 42 4.05 -0.04 -10.09
C TYR A 42 4.79 0.57 -8.91
N GLY A 43 5.38 1.74 -9.10
CA GLY A 43 6.15 2.45 -8.08
C GLY A 43 5.65 3.87 -7.88
N GLY A 44 6.22 4.58 -6.94
CA GLY A 44 5.92 6.00 -6.71
C GLY A 44 7.06 6.93 -7.13
N GLY A 45 6.97 8.21 -6.74
CA GLY A 45 8.04 9.19 -6.87
C GLY A 45 8.07 10.00 -8.19
N GLY A 46 7.10 9.79 -9.07
CA GLY A 46 6.90 10.58 -10.29
C GLY A 46 8.12 10.61 -11.21
N LEU A 47 8.30 11.72 -11.93
CA LEU A 47 9.38 11.88 -12.91
C LEU A 47 10.78 11.69 -12.33
N ALA A 48 11.01 12.03 -11.06
CA ALA A 48 12.30 11.81 -10.42
C ALA A 48 12.62 10.31 -10.28
N ALA A 49 11.62 9.49 -9.92
CA ALA A 49 11.77 8.04 -9.86
C ALA A 49 11.96 7.42 -11.26
N VAL A 50 11.31 7.96 -12.29
CA VAL A 50 11.54 7.57 -13.69
C VAL A 50 13.02 7.72 -14.06
N GLU A 51 13.65 8.84 -13.71
CA GLU A 51 15.09 9.04 -13.97
C GLU A 51 15.97 8.08 -13.17
N VAL A 52 15.63 7.79 -11.90
CA VAL A 52 16.36 6.79 -11.10
C VAL A 52 16.32 5.42 -11.78
N VAL A 53 15.15 4.97 -12.25
CA VAL A 53 15.02 3.68 -12.94
C VAL A 53 15.76 3.70 -14.28
N ASN A 54 15.49 4.71 -15.12
CA ASN A 54 15.97 4.72 -16.52
C ASN A 54 17.48 4.97 -16.65
N LYS A 55 18.11 5.63 -15.67
CA LYS A 55 19.53 5.96 -15.73
C LYS A 55 20.38 5.10 -14.81
N HIS A 56 19.97 4.91 -13.57
CA HIS A 56 20.81 4.23 -12.58
C HIS A 56 20.46 2.74 -12.46
N PHE A 57 19.19 2.39 -12.19
CA PHE A 57 18.83 0.99 -11.98
C PHE A 57 18.92 0.16 -13.26
N SER A 58 18.61 0.75 -14.42
CA SER A 58 18.74 0.07 -15.71
C SER A 58 20.18 -0.33 -16.01
N GLU A 59 21.18 0.52 -15.68
CA GLU A 59 22.61 0.21 -15.88
C GLU A 59 23.06 -0.97 -15.02
N ILE A 60 22.51 -1.11 -13.81
CA ILE A 60 22.85 -2.20 -12.89
C ILE A 60 22.18 -3.51 -13.32
N LEU A 61 20.92 -3.45 -13.76
CA LEU A 61 20.09 -4.63 -14.03
C LEU A 61 20.29 -5.20 -15.43
N CYS A 62 20.52 -4.36 -16.44
CA CYS A 62 20.71 -4.87 -17.81
C CYS A 62 21.89 -5.83 -17.88
N GLY A 63 21.64 -7.02 -18.43
CA GLY A 63 22.64 -8.08 -18.51
C GLY A 63 22.67 -9.04 -17.32
N LYS A 64 21.98 -8.75 -16.23
CA LYS A 64 21.82 -9.68 -15.09
C LYS A 64 20.91 -10.83 -15.45
N GLU A 65 21.15 -11.98 -14.84
CA GLU A 65 20.26 -13.14 -14.92
C GLU A 65 19.22 -13.10 -13.80
N ILE A 66 18.02 -13.58 -14.10
CA ILE A 66 16.94 -13.75 -13.13
C ILE A 66 16.22 -15.05 -13.44
N ASN A 67 16.09 -15.94 -12.46
CA ASN A 67 15.51 -17.26 -12.61
C ASN A 67 14.46 -17.58 -11.54
N ASP A 68 14.63 -17.05 -10.32
CA ASP A 68 13.77 -17.34 -9.18
C ASP A 68 13.66 -16.15 -8.21
N THR A 69 12.94 -16.34 -7.12
CA THR A 69 12.73 -15.32 -6.10
C THR A 69 13.98 -14.98 -5.29
N GLN A 70 14.96 -15.88 -5.22
CA GLN A 70 16.24 -15.62 -4.57
C GLN A 70 17.05 -14.59 -5.37
N ASP A 71 17.04 -14.72 -6.70
CA ASP A 71 17.68 -13.73 -7.59
C ASP A 71 17.05 -12.33 -7.40
N ILE A 72 15.71 -12.26 -7.24
CA ILE A 72 15.03 -10.98 -6.93
C ILE A 72 15.58 -10.37 -5.66
N SER A 73 15.70 -11.16 -4.58
CA SER A 73 16.21 -10.68 -3.29
C SER A 73 17.65 -10.16 -3.39
N VAL A 74 18.51 -10.85 -4.14
CA VAL A 74 19.90 -10.41 -4.38
C VAL A 74 19.94 -9.11 -5.19
N LEU A 75 19.16 -9.01 -6.25
CA LEU A 75 19.09 -7.79 -7.06
C LEU A 75 18.51 -6.61 -6.26
N TRP A 76 17.53 -6.85 -5.39
CA TRP A 76 16.99 -5.85 -4.48
C TRP A 76 18.06 -5.29 -3.55
N ASP A 77 18.84 -6.16 -2.92
CA ASP A 77 19.91 -5.76 -2.01
C ASP A 77 21.01 -4.98 -2.74
N ASP A 78 21.37 -5.36 -3.97
CA ASP A 78 22.33 -4.67 -4.82
C ASP A 78 21.84 -3.24 -5.12
N LEU A 79 20.60 -3.10 -5.62
CA LEU A 79 19.99 -1.80 -5.92
C LEU A 79 19.87 -0.91 -4.68
N TYR A 80 19.47 -1.48 -3.53
CA TYR A 80 19.39 -0.76 -2.27
C TYR A 80 20.77 -0.22 -1.85
N GLN A 81 21.82 -1.03 -1.91
CA GLN A 81 23.19 -0.60 -1.59
C GLN A 81 23.66 0.52 -2.52
N GLN A 82 23.37 0.43 -3.81
CA GLN A 82 23.77 1.43 -4.79
C GLN A 82 23.05 2.77 -4.60
N CYS A 83 21.82 2.78 -4.08
CA CYS A 83 21.07 4.01 -3.84
C CYS A 83 21.30 4.64 -2.45
N LEU A 84 21.97 3.96 -1.52
CA LEU A 84 22.22 4.47 -0.16
C LEU A 84 22.75 5.91 -0.10
N PRO A 85 23.69 6.35 -0.98
CA PRO A 85 24.23 7.70 -0.91
C PRO A 85 23.22 8.81 -1.18
N TYR A 86 22.11 8.52 -1.89
CA TYR A 86 21.15 9.55 -2.30
C TYR A 86 19.68 9.23 -1.96
N GLY A 87 19.36 8.01 -1.52
CA GLY A 87 17.97 7.67 -1.32
C GLY A 87 17.69 6.36 -0.62
N ARG A 88 17.94 6.27 0.68
CA ARG A 88 17.53 5.12 1.51
C ARG A 88 16.06 5.19 1.97
N LYS A 89 15.35 6.27 1.68
CA LYS A 89 13.91 6.52 1.88
C LYS A 89 13.39 7.37 0.73
N GLY A 90 12.09 7.44 0.56
CA GLY A 90 11.43 8.28 -0.43
C GLY A 90 11.65 7.80 -1.86
N ILE A 91 11.92 8.74 -2.76
CA ILE A 91 11.89 8.55 -4.22
C ILE A 91 12.68 7.34 -4.72
N ALA A 92 13.90 7.11 -4.21
CA ALA A 92 14.72 5.98 -4.66
C ALA A 92 14.12 4.62 -4.26
N ILE A 93 13.52 4.53 -3.07
CA ILE A 93 12.86 3.30 -2.62
C ILE A 93 11.52 3.11 -3.33
N MET A 94 10.79 4.18 -3.62
CA MET A 94 9.59 4.12 -4.47
C MET A 94 9.92 3.62 -5.89
N ALA A 95 11.04 4.06 -6.47
CA ALA A 95 11.55 3.54 -7.74
C ALA A 95 11.92 2.06 -7.64
N LEU A 96 12.61 1.67 -6.54
CA LEU A 96 12.96 0.28 -6.25
C LEU A 96 11.72 -0.60 -6.10
N SER A 97 10.64 -0.09 -5.49
CA SER A 97 9.37 -0.81 -5.39
C SER A 97 8.82 -1.20 -6.76
N GLY A 98 8.81 -0.26 -7.70
CA GLY A 98 8.35 -0.52 -9.07
C GLY A 98 9.21 -1.56 -9.78
N VAL A 99 10.54 -1.53 -9.59
CA VAL A 99 11.46 -2.52 -10.15
C VAL A 99 11.23 -3.89 -9.50
N ASP A 100 11.14 -3.97 -8.19
CA ASP A 100 10.89 -5.20 -7.45
C ASP A 100 9.60 -5.89 -7.92
N LEU A 101 8.51 -5.14 -8.00
CA LEU A 101 7.22 -5.65 -8.47
C LEU A 101 7.30 -6.15 -9.92
N ALA A 102 8.04 -5.47 -10.80
CA ALA A 102 8.25 -5.92 -12.18
C ALA A 102 9.07 -7.23 -12.24
N LEU A 103 10.05 -7.41 -11.34
CA LEU A 103 10.82 -8.66 -11.24
C LEU A 103 9.96 -9.82 -10.72
N TRP A 104 9.11 -9.57 -9.70
CA TRP A 104 8.15 -10.57 -9.20
C TRP A 104 7.14 -10.98 -10.28
N ASP A 105 6.59 -10.02 -11.03
CA ASP A 105 5.69 -10.27 -12.16
C ASP A 105 6.36 -11.13 -13.24
N LEU A 106 7.61 -10.81 -13.56
CA LEU A 106 8.42 -11.50 -14.55
C LEU A 106 8.68 -12.97 -14.19
N VAL A 107 9.15 -13.23 -12.96
CA VAL A 107 9.42 -14.59 -12.47
C VAL A 107 8.14 -15.40 -12.42
N ALA A 108 7.04 -14.82 -11.88
CA ALA A 108 5.75 -15.49 -11.83
C ALA A 108 5.21 -15.85 -13.24
N LYS A 109 5.37 -14.97 -14.22
CA LYS A 109 5.02 -15.26 -15.62
C LYS A 109 5.89 -16.36 -16.23
N SER A 110 7.19 -16.40 -15.91
CA SER A 110 8.09 -17.43 -16.41
C SER A 110 7.75 -18.82 -15.87
N GLU A 111 7.20 -18.89 -14.66
CA GLU A 111 6.74 -20.12 -14.02
C GLU A 111 5.25 -20.44 -14.32
N HIS A 112 4.56 -19.57 -15.07
CA HIS A 112 3.14 -19.68 -15.38
C HIS A 112 2.23 -19.73 -14.13
N VAL A 113 2.59 -19.02 -13.07
CA VAL A 113 1.84 -18.96 -11.81
C VAL A 113 1.51 -17.53 -11.43
N PRO A 114 0.46 -17.28 -10.62
CA PRO A 114 0.23 -15.97 -10.02
C PRO A 114 1.29 -15.68 -8.94
N VAL A 115 1.63 -14.39 -8.76
CA VAL A 115 2.67 -13.95 -7.81
C VAL A 115 2.44 -14.48 -6.40
N TYR A 116 1.19 -14.57 -5.93
CA TYR A 116 0.92 -15.08 -4.58
C TYR A 116 1.47 -16.49 -4.34
N ARG A 117 1.62 -17.34 -5.37
CA ARG A 117 2.21 -18.68 -5.24
C ARG A 117 3.72 -18.66 -5.03
N LEU A 118 4.39 -17.62 -5.51
CA LEU A 118 5.82 -17.40 -5.23
C LEU A 118 6.05 -16.82 -3.83
N VAL A 119 5.12 -16.00 -3.35
CA VAL A 119 5.16 -15.42 -2.00
C VAL A 119 5.02 -16.51 -0.93
N GLY A 120 4.09 -17.44 -1.11
CA GLY A 120 3.85 -18.51 -0.15
C GLY A 120 2.61 -19.35 -0.48
N ILE A 121 2.18 -20.14 0.49
CA ILE A 121 0.95 -20.93 0.36
C ILE A 121 -0.24 -19.99 0.56
N ARG A 122 -1.15 -19.94 -0.41
CA ARG A 122 -2.41 -19.19 -0.29
C ARG A 122 -3.19 -19.69 0.92
N SER A 123 -3.24 -18.88 1.95
CA SER A 123 -3.94 -19.18 3.22
C SER A 123 -5.35 -18.61 3.27
N LYS A 124 -5.66 -17.61 2.41
CA LYS A 124 -6.97 -16.94 2.34
C LYS A 124 -7.52 -17.03 0.93
N GLN A 125 -8.74 -17.51 0.79
CA GLN A 125 -9.40 -17.56 -0.52
C GLN A 125 -9.87 -16.17 -0.93
N GLN A 126 -10.45 -15.43 -0.01
CA GLN A 126 -10.88 -14.04 -0.15
C GLN A 126 -10.43 -13.25 1.08
N VAL A 127 -10.32 -11.94 0.94
CA VAL A 127 -9.91 -11.00 1.99
C VAL A 127 -11.05 -10.04 2.27
N ARG A 128 -11.37 -9.80 3.54
CA ARG A 128 -12.31 -8.75 3.93
C ARG A 128 -11.77 -7.39 3.52
N THR A 129 -12.63 -6.51 2.99
CA THR A 129 -12.21 -5.18 2.58
C THR A 129 -12.78 -4.09 3.49
N TYR A 130 -12.06 -2.98 3.58
CA TYR A 130 -12.61 -1.72 4.07
C TYR A 130 -12.56 -0.67 2.97
N ALA A 131 -13.62 0.15 2.91
CA ALA A 131 -13.70 1.25 1.95
C ALA A 131 -13.08 2.50 2.55
N THR A 132 -12.13 3.12 1.86
CA THR A 132 -11.61 4.45 2.18
C THR A 132 -12.28 5.49 1.30
N GLY A 133 -12.85 6.53 1.92
CA GLY A 133 -13.50 7.62 1.21
C GLY A 133 -14.68 8.24 1.96
N THR A 134 -15.54 8.94 1.23
CA THR A 134 -16.61 9.77 1.82
C THR A 134 -18.04 9.32 1.47
N ASP A 135 -18.23 8.40 0.54
CA ASP A 135 -19.55 7.94 0.07
C ASP A 135 -20.06 6.74 0.90
N ILE A 136 -20.21 6.96 2.21
CA ILE A 136 -20.52 5.89 3.18
C ILE A 136 -21.86 5.18 2.91
N GLU A 137 -22.86 5.90 2.38
CA GLU A 137 -24.15 5.30 2.04
C GLU A 137 -23.99 4.25 0.94
N TRP A 138 -23.27 4.60 -0.12
CA TRP A 138 -22.99 3.65 -1.19
C TRP A 138 -22.09 2.50 -0.72
N TYR A 139 -21.14 2.74 0.16
CA TYR A 139 -20.30 1.66 0.71
C TYR A 139 -21.16 0.68 1.52
N GLY A 140 -22.09 1.16 2.35
CA GLY A 140 -23.04 0.32 3.06
C GLY A 140 -23.92 -0.51 2.12
N ASP A 141 -24.49 0.11 1.09
CA ASP A 141 -25.28 -0.57 0.05
C ASP A 141 -24.46 -1.64 -0.71
N SER A 142 -23.15 -1.43 -0.83
CA SER A 142 -22.21 -2.35 -1.50
C SER A 142 -21.72 -3.49 -0.59
N GLY A 143 -22.22 -3.59 0.64
CA GLY A 143 -21.93 -4.68 1.57
C GLY A 143 -20.64 -4.50 2.39
N PHE A 144 -20.02 -3.31 2.39
CA PHE A 144 -18.86 -3.07 3.27
C PHE A 144 -19.30 -3.06 4.73
N THR A 145 -18.51 -3.73 5.56
CA THR A 145 -18.65 -3.77 7.02
C THR A 145 -17.45 -3.14 7.74
N ALA A 146 -16.63 -2.42 7.00
CA ALA A 146 -15.48 -1.68 7.49
C ALA A 146 -15.27 -0.43 6.62
N HIS A 147 -14.97 0.70 7.27
CA HIS A 147 -14.86 1.99 6.61
C HIS A 147 -13.82 2.88 7.27
N LYS A 148 -12.99 3.52 6.45
CA LYS A 148 -12.03 4.54 6.86
C LYS A 148 -12.41 5.87 6.23
N PHE A 149 -12.75 6.87 7.04
CA PHE A 149 -13.04 8.20 6.54
C PHE A 149 -11.87 9.16 6.74
N PRO A 150 -11.65 10.07 5.78
CA PRO A 150 -10.61 11.09 5.88
C PRO A 150 -11.02 12.19 6.87
N HIS A 151 -10.10 12.63 7.73
CA HIS A 151 -10.36 13.71 8.66
C HIS A 151 -9.12 14.56 8.92
N ARG A 152 -9.01 15.70 8.23
CA ARG A 152 -7.95 16.69 8.47
C ARG A 152 -8.35 17.64 9.59
N TRP A 153 -7.37 18.01 10.40
CA TRP A 153 -7.52 19.03 11.42
C TRP A 153 -7.10 20.40 10.88
N MET A 154 -7.99 21.38 11.01
CA MET A 154 -7.75 22.79 10.66
C MET A 154 -8.07 23.70 11.85
N ASP A 155 -9.19 23.47 12.52
CA ASP A 155 -9.66 24.25 13.65
C ASP A 155 -10.63 23.45 14.55
N GLU A 156 -11.11 24.06 15.63
CA GLU A 156 -11.99 23.41 16.62
C GLU A 156 -13.34 22.93 16.04
N SER A 157 -13.78 23.44 14.90
CA SER A 157 -15.01 22.97 14.24
C SER A 157 -14.87 21.52 13.72
N ASP A 158 -13.63 21.06 13.53
CA ASP A 158 -13.34 19.71 13.04
C ASP A 158 -13.65 18.64 14.09
N TYR A 159 -13.70 18.97 15.39
CA TYR A 159 -14.20 18.04 16.39
C TYR A 159 -15.62 17.58 16.08
N GLN A 160 -16.53 18.51 15.78
CA GLN A 160 -17.90 18.16 15.47
C GLN A 160 -18.02 17.43 14.11
N LYS A 161 -17.16 17.75 13.14
CA LYS A 161 -17.14 17.03 11.84
C LYS A 161 -16.74 15.56 12.04
N ALA A 162 -15.75 15.30 12.89
CA ALA A 162 -15.34 13.92 13.22
C ALA A 162 -16.48 13.14 13.87
N VAL A 163 -17.16 13.76 14.85
CA VAL A 163 -18.34 13.16 15.51
C VAL A 163 -19.43 12.83 14.49
N ASN A 164 -19.80 13.77 13.64
CA ASN A 164 -20.85 13.58 12.62
C ASN A 164 -20.48 12.41 11.65
N SER A 165 -19.22 12.33 11.23
CA SER A 165 -18.77 11.25 10.36
C SER A 165 -18.79 9.88 11.06
N ALA A 166 -18.38 9.82 12.33
CA ALA A 166 -18.40 8.59 13.12
C ALA A 166 -19.84 8.13 13.40
N GLU A 167 -20.75 9.06 13.74
CA GLU A 167 -22.16 8.79 13.96
C GLU A 167 -22.82 8.27 12.69
N MET A 168 -22.58 8.90 11.54
CA MET A 168 -23.08 8.44 10.24
C MET A 168 -22.57 7.04 9.90
N ALA A 169 -21.27 6.78 10.07
CA ALA A 169 -20.71 5.47 9.85
C ALA A 169 -21.36 4.39 10.73
N ARG A 170 -21.61 4.68 12.00
CA ARG A 170 -22.30 3.77 12.92
C ARG A 170 -23.76 3.56 12.55
N SER A 171 -24.47 4.60 12.14
CA SER A 171 -25.87 4.49 11.75
C SER A 171 -26.08 3.64 10.51
N ILE A 172 -25.14 3.69 9.55
CA ILE A 172 -25.23 2.97 8.27
C ILE A 172 -24.67 1.54 8.39
N LEU A 173 -23.48 1.39 8.97
CA LEU A 173 -22.76 0.11 9.01
C LEU A 173 -23.05 -0.72 10.27
N GLY A 174 -23.61 -0.10 11.30
CA GLY A 174 -23.95 -0.75 12.57
C GLY A 174 -22.77 -0.87 13.55
N GLU A 175 -23.10 -1.33 14.77
CA GLU A 175 -22.16 -1.36 15.91
C GLU A 175 -20.97 -2.29 15.73
N LYS A 176 -21.11 -3.36 14.94
CA LYS A 176 -20.05 -4.35 14.71
C LYS A 176 -19.06 -3.98 13.60
N ALA A 177 -19.34 -2.93 12.85
CA ALA A 177 -18.46 -2.49 11.78
C ALA A 177 -17.12 -1.99 12.33
N LEU A 178 -16.04 -2.14 11.56
CA LEU A 178 -14.78 -1.45 11.84
C LEU A 178 -14.88 -0.03 11.28
N VAL A 179 -14.73 0.96 12.14
CA VAL A 179 -14.72 2.38 11.74
C VAL A 179 -13.34 2.95 12.07
N MET A 180 -12.68 3.51 11.07
CA MET A 180 -11.32 4.03 11.15
C MET A 180 -11.27 5.47 10.67
N ILE A 181 -10.24 6.19 11.08
CA ILE A 181 -10.03 7.59 10.72
C ILE A 181 -8.61 7.75 10.20
N ASP A 182 -8.48 8.30 9.00
CA ASP A 182 -7.20 8.74 8.43
C ASP A 182 -7.04 10.24 8.64
N THR A 183 -5.98 10.64 9.33
CA THR A 183 -5.79 12.03 9.75
C THR A 183 -4.77 12.79 8.89
N TYR A 184 -4.11 12.11 7.95
CA TYR A 184 -3.12 12.71 7.04
C TYR A 184 -2.04 13.53 7.75
N MET A 185 -1.54 13.04 8.89
CA MET A 185 -0.51 13.72 9.71
C MET A 185 -0.90 15.15 10.13
N SER A 186 -2.21 15.46 10.13
CA SER A 186 -2.70 16.81 10.42
C SER A 186 -3.03 17.05 11.89
N TRP A 187 -3.14 15.97 12.68
CA TRP A 187 -3.38 16.08 14.10
C TRP A 187 -2.07 16.35 14.85
N ASN A 188 -2.21 16.82 16.07
CA ASN A 188 -1.14 16.87 17.05
C ASN A 188 -1.53 16.05 18.28
N ARG A 189 -0.65 15.97 19.26
CA ARG A 189 -0.89 15.19 20.47
C ARG A 189 -2.18 15.60 21.19
N ASP A 190 -2.41 16.90 21.39
CA ASP A 190 -3.54 17.38 22.18
C ASP A 190 -4.86 17.15 21.44
N VAL A 191 -4.90 17.40 20.15
CA VAL A 191 -6.02 17.07 19.27
C VAL A 191 -6.31 15.57 19.32
N THR A 192 -5.30 14.71 19.21
CA THR A 192 -5.47 13.25 19.25
C THR A 192 -6.09 12.80 20.58
N LEU A 193 -5.64 13.33 21.70
CA LEU A 193 -6.17 12.98 23.01
C LEU A 193 -7.60 13.49 23.21
N GLU A 194 -7.94 14.66 22.69
CA GLU A 194 -9.30 15.18 22.76
C GLU A 194 -10.24 14.40 21.84
N MET A 195 -9.82 14.11 20.59
CA MET A 195 -10.56 13.24 19.67
C MET A 195 -10.84 11.86 20.29
N THR A 196 -9.87 11.29 21.01
CA THR A 196 -10.06 10.01 21.71
C THR A 196 -11.22 10.06 22.69
N LYS A 197 -11.37 11.17 23.44
CA LYS A 197 -12.44 11.33 24.41
C LYS A 197 -13.80 11.50 23.73
N ILE A 198 -13.90 12.44 22.79
CA ILE A 198 -15.19 12.77 22.14
C ILE A 198 -15.68 11.64 21.22
N LEU A 199 -14.77 10.86 20.64
CA LEU A 199 -15.09 9.73 19.76
C LEU A 199 -15.27 8.41 20.52
N SER A 200 -15.03 8.37 21.83
CA SER A 200 -15.15 7.14 22.62
C SER A 200 -16.50 6.41 22.50
N PRO A 201 -17.67 7.09 22.33
CA PRO A 201 -18.94 6.40 22.14
C PRO A 201 -19.05 5.64 20.80
N TYR A 202 -18.21 5.96 19.84
CA TYR A 202 -18.31 5.42 18.47
C TYR A 202 -17.37 4.24 18.21
N ASN A 203 -16.62 3.73 19.19
CA ASN A 203 -15.74 2.56 19.07
C ASN A 203 -14.83 2.62 17.83
N ILE A 204 -14.05 3.70 17.67
CA ILE A 204 -13.11 3.84 16.56
C ILE A 204 -12.04 2.76 16.66
N TYR A 205 -11.83 2.00 15.59
CA TYR A 205 -10.89 0.88 15.57
C TYR A 205 -9.45 1.36 15.56
N TRP A 206 -9.10 2.30 14.64
CA TRP A 206 -7.81 2.98 14.69
C TRP A 206 -7.88 4.45 14.25
N PHE A 207 -6.88 5.22 14.71
CA PHE A 207 -6.48 6.49 14.12
C PHE A 207 -5.22 6.23 13.28
N GLU A 208 -5.22 6.64 12.01
CA GLU A 208 -4.16 6.47 11.05
C GLU A 208 -3.41 7.77 10.86
N ASP A 209 -2.07 7.69 10.80
CA ASP A 209 -1.15 8.79 10.51
C ASP A 209 -1.43 10.08 11.33
N VAL A 210 -1.55 9.94 12.64
CA VAL A 210 -1.90 11.09 13.53
C VAL A 210 -0.79 12.14 13.57
N LEU A 211 0.48 11.72 13.60
CA LEU A 211 1.68 12.56 13.55
C LEU A 211 2.50 12.24 12.32
N THR A 212 3.48 13.10 12.01
CA THR A 212 4.44 12.80 10.92
C THR A 212 5.22 11.52 11.21
N PRO A 213 5.65 10.76 10.19
CA PRO A 213 6.36 9.48 10.36
C PRO A 213 7.69 9.64 11.12
N ASP A 214 8.29 10.84 11.12
CA ASP A 214 9.54 11.12 11.84
C ASP A 214 9.36 11.23 13.37
N ASP A 215 8.15 11.51 13.86
CA ASP A 215 7.88 11.67 15.30
C ASP A 215 7.50 10.33 15.96
N LEU A 216 8.38 9.34 15.87
CA LEU A 216 8.18 8.03 16.49
C LEU A 216 8.00 8.11 18.02
N LEU A 217 8.70 9.01 18.68
CA LEU A 217 8.58 9.19 20.14
C LEU A 217 7.26 9.82 20.51
N GLY A 218 6.75 10.78 19.73
CA GLY A 218 5.42 11.35 19.89
C GLY A 218 4.33 10.29 19.74
N GLN A 219 4.40 9.49 18.70
CA GLN A 219 3.49 8.37 18.45
C GLN A 219 3.52 7.36 19.61
N ALA A 220 4.69 6.91 20.05
CA ALA A 220 4.86 6.01 21.19
C ALA A 220 4.24 6.57 22.48
N ASN A 221 4.37 7.89 22.70
CA ASN A 221 3.84 8.57 23.88
C ASN A 221 2.31 8.60 23.93
N ILE A 222 1.64 8.76 22.78
CA ILE A 222 0.17 8.81 22.72
C ILE A 222 -0.46 7.42 22.58
N ARG A 223 0.24 6.44 22.05
CA ARG A 223 -0.25 5.08 21.77
C ARG A 223 -1.01 4.44 22.95
N SER A 224 -0.45 4.51 24.16
CA SER A 224 -1.11 3.95 25.36
C SER A 224 -2.30 4.77 25.85
N LYS A 225 -2.39 6.04 25.46
CA LYS A 225 -3.37 7.01 25.94
C LYS A 225 -4.63 7.04 25.10
N VAL A 226 -4.58 6.53 23.87
CA VAL A 226 -5.72 6.46 22.94
C VAL A 226 -6.52 5.17 23.05
N LYS A 227 -6.06 4.21 23.83
CA LYS A 227 -6.75 2.92 24.03
C LYS A 227 -8.20 3.10 24.50
N PRO A 228 -9.16 2.28 24.02
CA PRO A 228 -8.96 1.05 23.23
C PRO A 228 -8.70 1.28 21.74
N THR A 229 -8.82 2.52 21.23
CA THR A 229 -8.46 2.82 19.83
C THR A 229 -6.99 2.54 19.59
N LEU A 230 -6.66 2.03 18.41
CA LEU A 230 -5.30 1.69 18.00
C LEU A 230 -4.66 2.85 17.24
N LEU A 231 -3.32 2.92 17.22
CA LEU A 231 -2.59 3.76 16.27
C LEU A 231 -2.11 2.91 15.10
N ALA A 232 -2.47 3.32 13.88
CA ALA A 232 -2.03 2.73 12.64
C ALA A 232 -1.20 3.73 11.83
N GLY A 233 -0.33 3.21 10.97
CA GLY A 233 0.48 4.03 10.08
C GLY A 233 1.63 3.24 9.46
N GLY A 234 2.48 3.95 8.70
CA GLY A 234 3.63 3.34 8.05
C GLY A 234 3.57 3.36 6.53
N GLU A 235 2.54 3.94 5.89
CA GLU A 235 2.51 4.11 4.44
C GLU A 235 3.65 5.02 3.95
N HIS A 236 4.07 5.96 4.78
CA HIS A 236 5.19 6.86 4.52
C HIS A 236 6.53 6.36 5.07
N GLU A 237 6.60 5.09 5.54
CA GLU A 237 7.86 4.49 5.96
C GLU A 237 8.42 3.54 4.89
N PHE A 238 9.73 3.39 4.85
CA PHE A 238 10.45 2.72 3.78
C PHE A 238 11.33 1.62 4.32
N THR A 239 11.32 0.48 3.61
CA THR A 239 12.11 -0.71 3.86
C THR A 239 11.93 -1.33 5.25
N HIS A 240 12.37 -2.55 5.41
CA HIS A 240 12.40 -3.24 6.70
C HIS A 240 13.28 -2.54 7.76
N HIS A 241 14.22 -1.67 7.34
CA HIS A 241 15.03 -0.89 8.27
C HIS A 241 14.21 0.17 9.00
N GLY A 242 13.33 0.90 8.28
CA GLY A 242 12.45 1.89 8.90
C GLY A 242 11.41 1.23 9.82
N PHE A 243 10.83 0.12 9.42
CA PHE A 243 9.89 -0.62 10.27
C PHE A 243 10.55 -1.23 11.52
N MET A 244 11.84 -1.57 11.46
CA MET A 244 12.59 -1.94 12.67
C MET A 244 12.70 -0.77 13.66
N GLU A 245 12.83 0.48 13.20
CA GLU A 245 12.84 1.65 14.09
C GLU A 245 11.45 1.91 14.70
N ILE A 246 10.36 1.72 13.92
CA ILE A 246 8.99 1.75 14.46
C ILE A 246 8.81 0.69 15.55
N ALA A 247 9.31 -0.54 15.33
CA ALA A 247 9.25 -1.61 16.31
C ALA A 247 9.98 -1.25 17.61
N ARG A 248 11.22 -0.78 17.49
CA ARG A 248 12.09 -0.40 18.64
C ARG A 248 11.49 0.72 19.48
N SER A 249 10.84 1.68 18.83
CA SER A 249 10.18 2.80 19.50
C SER A 249 8.80 2.46 20.05
N ALA A 250 8.24 1.30 19.67
CA ALA A 250 6.86 0.91 19.97
C ALA A 250 5.82 1.99 19.56
N ALA A 251 6.03 2.62 18.41
CA ALA A 251 5.27 3.79 17.97
C ALA A 251 3.84 3.46 17.55
N LEU A 252 3.62 2.32 16.89
CA LEU A 252 2.35 1.95 16.28
C LEU A 252 1.82 0.61 16.78
N ASP A 253 0.50 0.42 16.74
CA ASP A 253 -0.18 -0.84 17.03
C ASP A 253 -0.41 -1.69 15.76
N ILE A 254 -0.52 -1.03 14.61
CA ILE A 254 -0.76 -1.64 13.28
C ILE A 254 0.21 -1.01 12.30
N TRP A 255 0.85 -1.85 11.48
CA TRP A 255 1.73 -1.40 10.41
C TRP A 255 1.05 -1.46 9.05
N GLN A 256 1.18 -0.37 8.28
CA GLN A 256 0.53 -0.20 6.99
C GLN A 256 1.55 0.11 5.88
N PRO A 257 2.53 -0.78 5.59
CA PRO A 257 3.44 -0.55 4.48
C PRO A 257 2.68 -0.43 3.16
N ASP A 258 3.02 0.55 2.34
CA ASP A 258 2.56 0.60 0.96
C ASP A 258 3.50 -0.23 0.07
N ILE A 259 2.98 -1.25 -0.58
CA ILE A 259 3.80 -2.21 -1.35
C ILE A 259 4.43 -1.55 -2.57
N THR A 260 3.80 -0.50 -3.10
CA THR A 260 4.34 0.25 -4.24
C THR A 260 5.34 1.34 -3.81
N TRP A 261 5.53 1.56 -2.49
CA TRP A 261 6.44 2.58 -1.97
C TRP A 261 7.53 2.04 -1.05
N CYS A 262 7.23 1.04 -0.22
CA CYS A 262 8.14 0.58 0.85
C CYS A 262 9.35 -0.22 0.37
N GLY A 263 9.47 -0.54 -0.92
CA GLY A 263 10.51 -1.38 -1.50
C GLY A 263 9.97 -2.68 -2.12
N GLY A 264 8.68 -2.75 -2.44
CA GLY A 264 8.03 -3.88 -3.11
C GLY A 264 7.72 -5.06 -2.19
N ILE A 265 7.42 -6.21 -2.80
CA ILE A 265 7.15 -7.47 -2.09
C ILE A 265 8.37 -7.93 -1.30
N THR A 266 9.58 -7.82 -1.85
CA THR A 266 10.81 -8.25 -1.18
C THR A 266 11.01 -7.53 0.15
N ALA A 267 10.82 -6.21 0.18
CA ALA A 267 10.87 -5.45 1.44
C ALA A 267 9.71 -5.79 2.37
N ALA A 268 8.49 -5.96 1.82
CA ALA A 268 7.30 -6.25 2.59
C ALA A 268 7.39 -7.60 3.32
N LEU A 269 7.94 -8.62 2.71
CA LEU A 269 8.19 -9.92 3.36
C LEU A 269 9.12 -9.77 4.56
N ARG A 270 10.20 -9.00 4.42
CA ARG A 270 11.13 -8.69 5.52
C ARG A 270 10.46 -7.85 6.63
N ILE A 271 9.53 -6.95 6.27
CA ILE A 271 8.72 -6.17 7.22
C ILE A 271 7.81 -7.11 8.02
N ILE A 272 7.13 -8.05 7.35
CA ILE A 272 6.25 -9.04 7.99
C ILE A 272 7.04 -9.92 8.97
N GLU A 273 8.24 -10.39 8.60
CA GLU A 273 9.10 -11.16 9.51
C GLU A 273 9.47 -10.39 10.79
N ILE A 274 9.66 -9.07 10.67
CA ILE A 274 9.92 -8.22 11.85
C ILE A 274 8.63 -8.07 12.65
N ALA A 275 7.51 -7.77 11.99
CA ALA A 275 6.21 -7.60 12.63
C ALA A 275 5.82 -8.82 13.45
N ASP A 276 6.02 -10.03 12.91
CA ASP A 276 5.76 -11.30 13.61
C ASP A 276 6.59 -11.43 14.88
N LYS A 277 7.88 -11.06 14.86
CA LYS A 277 8.77 -11.09 16.03
C LYS A 277 8.31 -10.15 17.16
N PHE A 278 7.64 -9.04 16.80
CA PHE A 278 7.14 -8.06 17.76
C PHE A 278 5.64 -8.21 18.04
N GLY A 279 4.96 -9.17 17.40
CA GLY A 279 3.52 -9.41 17.57
C GLY A 279 2.65 -8.26 17.03
N ILE A 280 3.09 -7.58 15.97
CA ILE A 280 2.41 -6.42 15.38
C ILE A 280 1.67 -6.85 14.12
N PRO A 281 0.35 -6.59 14.01
CA PRO A 281 -0.40 -6.87 12.79
C PRO A 281 0.03 -5.96 11.63
N VAL A 282 0.11 -6.54 10.42
CA VAL A 282 0.38 -5.83 9.18
C VAL A 282 -0.88 -5.79 8.33
N ILE A 283 -1.33 -4.61 7.98
CA ILE A 283 -2.49 -4.32 7.12
C ILE A 283 -2.01 -3.32 6.06
N PRO A 284 -1.56 -3.76 4.89
CA PRO A 284 -0.95 -2.86 3.90
C PRO A 284 -1.87 -1.71 3.46
N HIS A 285 -1.32 -0.49 3.38
CA HIS A 285 -1.95 0.63 2.68
C HIS A 285 -2.27 0.21 1.25
N ARG A 286 -3.47 0.54 0.77
CA ARG A 286 -3.99 0.11 -0.54
C ARG A 286 -3.89 -1.41 -0.78
N GLY A 287 -4.03 -2.19 0.29
CA GLY A 287 -3.84 -3.64 0.24
C GLY A 287 -4.79 -4.40 -0.68
N GLY A 288 -5.90 -3.78 -1.10
CA GLY A 288 -6.83 -4.34 -2.08
C GLY A 288 -6.38 -4.16 -3.54
N GLU A 289 -5.37 -3.36 -3.84
CA GLU A 289 -4.73 -3.36 -5.16
C GLU A 289 -3.98 -4.68 -5.38
N VAL A 290 -3.79 -5.07 -6.63
CA VAL A 290 -3.15 -6.36 -6.97
C VAL A 290 -1.80 -6.56 -6.28
N TRP A 291 -1.03 -5.49 -6.10
CA TRP A 291 0.30 -5.51 -5.48
C TRP A 291 0.26 -5.97 -4.02
N GLY A 292 -0.66 -5.40 -3.24
CA GLY A 292 -0.87 -5.76 -1.83
C GLY A 292 -1.69 -7.04 -1.67
N LEU A 293 -2.68 -7.27 -2.53
CA LEU A 293 -3.61 -8.39 -2.42
C LEU A 293 -2.88 -9.74 -2.56
N HIS A 294 -1.95 -9.87 -3.52
CA HIS A 294 -1.14 -11.08 -3.67
C HIS A 294 -0.29 -11.37 -2.43
N LEU A 295 0.20 -10.33 -1.76
CA LEU A 295 0.92 -10.48 -0.49
C LEU A 295 -0.03 -10.93 0.64
N ILE A 296 -1.19 -10.27 0.81
CA ILE A 296 -2.13 -10.54 1.89
C ILE A 296 -2.63 -11.99 1.88
N VAL A 297 -2.94 -12.55 0.71
CA VAL A 297 -3.53 -13.90 0.62
C VAL A 297 -2.55 -15.02 0.91
N SER A 298 -1.24 -14.77 0.90
CA SER A 298 -0.19 -15.80 1.00
C SER A 298 0.90 -15.49 2.02
N SER A 299 0.72 -14.46 2.85
CA SER A 299 1.68 -14.10 3.89
C SER A 299 1.03 -13.98 5.27
N GLY A 300 1.82 -13.53 6.28
CA GLY A 300 1.36 -13.25 7.64
C GLY A 300 0.52 -11.98 7.82
N CYS A 301 0.14 -11.29 6.75
CA CYS A 301 -0.75 -10.12 6.85
C CYS A 301 -2.11 -10.47 7.44
N GLN A 302 -2.75 -9.48 8.07
CA GLN A 302 -4.12 -9.62 8.57
C GLN A 302 -5.11 -9.78 7.41
N ASP A 303 -6.27 -10.39 7.70
CA ASP A 303 -7.35 -10.58 6.74
C ASP A 303 -8.20 -9.30 6.60
N LEU A 304 -7.56 -8.22 6.16
CA LEU A 304 -8.19 -6.93 5.95
C LEU A 304 -7.43 -6.14 4.87
N ALA A 305 -8.11 -5.73 3.82
CA ALA A 305 -7.53 -5.02 2.68
C ALA A 305 -8.22 -3.69 2.41
N GLU A 306 -7.44 -2.65 2.23
CA GLU A 306 -7.93 -1.34 1.83
C GLU A 306 -8.33 -1.32 0.36
N VAL A 307 -9.51 -0.80 0.08
CA VAL A 307 -9.95 -0.43 -1.26
C VAL A 307 -10.39 1.03 -1.30
N LEU A 308 -10.17 1.68 -2.44
CA LEU A 308 -10.59 3.05 -2.71
C LEU A 308 -11.68 3.05 -3.78
N PRO A 309 -12.94 2.78 -3.44
CA PRO A 309 -13.99 2.61 -4.44
C PRO A 309 -14.35 3.93 -5.15
N GLY A 310 -13.95 5.07 -4.58
CA GLY A 310 -14.35 6.38 -5.05
C GLY A 310 -15.80 6.72 -4.66
N MET A 311 -16.53 7.35 -5.57
CA MET A 311 -17.95 7.71 -5.41
C MET A 311 -18.82 6.89 -6.35
N LYS A 312 -20.07 6.67 -5.98
CA LYS A 312 -21.07 5.98 -6.82
C LYS A 312 -21.14 6.60 -8.22
N GLY A 313 -20.95 5.77 -9.24
CA GLY A 313 -20.95 6.25 -10.65
C GLY A 313 -19.73 7.07 -11.06
N GLY A 314 -18.72 7.19 -10.19
CA GLY A 314 -17.47 7.87 -10.51
C GLY A 314 -16.64 7.13 -11.57
N PRO A 315 -15.63 7.81 -12.16
CA PRO A 315 -14.78 7.19 -13.16
C PRO A 315 -13.92 6.08 -12.53
N LYS A 316 -13.78 4.97 -13.25
CA LYS A 316 -12.86 3.91 -12.90
C LYS A 316 -11.50 4.19 -13.51
N ASP A 317 -10.45 3.88 -12.76
CA ASP A 317 -9.10 3.89 -13.29
C ASP A 317 -8.98 2.82 -14.41
N GLN A 318 -8.29 3.16 -15.48
CA GLN A 318 -8.16 2.32 -16.67
C GLN A 318 -6.70 1.93 -16.95
N LEU A 319 -5.79 2.23 -16.03
CA LEU A 319 -4.37 1.95 -16.24
C LEU A 319 -4.08 0.44 -16.26
N TRP A 320 -4.72 -0.29 -15.33
CA TRP A 320 -4.56 -1.73 -15.19
C TRP A 320 -5.88 -2.44 -15.50
N GLU A 321 -5.89 -3.23 -16.57
CA GLU A 321 -7.05 -4.05 -16.94
C GLU A 321 -7.04 -5.37 -16.16
N GLY A 322 -8.20 -5.75 -15.63
CA GLY A 322 -8.37 -7.00 -14.90
C GLY A 322 -8.04 -6.90 -13.41
N GLU A 323 -7.94 -5.70 -12.85
CA GLU A 323 -7.84 -5.53 -11.40
C GLU A 323 -9.05 -6.17 -10.70
N PRO A 324 -8.83 -6.93 -9.62
CA PRO A 324 -9.89 -7.44 -8.77
C PRO A 324 -10.79 -6.32 -8.26
N GLN A 325 -12.07 -6.61 -8.12
CA GLN A 325 -13.04 -5.67 -7.55
C GLN A 325 -13.59 -6.25 -6.25
N SER A 326 -13.82 -5.39 -5.26
CA SER A 326 -14.49 -5.81 -4.03
C SER A 326 -15.97 -6.07 -4.31
N GLU A 327 -16.44 -7.25 -3.88
CA GLU A 327 -17.84 -7.67 -3.97
C GLU A 327 -18.35 -8.03 -2.58
N GLN A 328 -19.46 -7.42 -2.15
CA GLN A 328 -20.06 -7.65 -0.84
C GLN A 328 -19.05 -7.52 0.33
N GLY A 329 -18.11 -6.57 0.22
CA GLY A 329 -17.10 -6.32 1.24
C GLY A 329 -15.92 -7.31 1.27
N TYR A 330 -15.74 -8.11 0.21
CA TYR A 330 -14.62 -9.05 0.06
C TYR A 330 -13.96 -8.89 -1.31
N ILE A 331 -12.67 -9.28 -1.39
CA ILE A 331 -11.87 -9.25 -2.61
C ILE A 331 -11.01 -10.49 -2.71
N GLU A 332 -10.75 -10.98 -3.93
CA GLU A 332 -9.80 -12.07 -4.19
C GLU A 332 -8.94 -11.77 -5.41
N PRO A 333 -7.66 -12.23 -5.43
CA PRO A 333 -6.84 -12.13 -6.61
C PRO A 333 -7.31 -13.12 -7.67
N ASN A 334 -7.11 -12.79 -8.95
CA ASN A 334 -7.28 -13.77 -10.02
C ASN A 334 -6.08 -14.74 -10.07
N ASP A 335 -6.26 -15.89 -10.75
CA ASP A 335 -5.26 -16.95 -10.85
C ASP A 335 -4.39 -16.86 -12.13
N ARG A 336 -4.44 -15.74 -12.87
CA ARG A 336 -3.59 -15.55 -14.05
C ARG A 336 -2.12 -15.38 -13.66
N PRO A 337 -1.16 -15.78 -14.55
CA PRO A 337 0.26 -15.59 -14.28
C PRO A 337 0.64 -14.14 -14.02
N GLY A 338 1.66 -13.93 -13.16
CA GLY A 338 2.08 -12.62 -12.73
C GLY A 338 1.12 -12.05 -11.68
N PHE A 339 0.92 -10.73 -11.71
CA PHE A 339 -0.13 -10.08 -10.92
C PHE A 339 -1.54 -10.24 -11.53
N GLY A 340 -1.64 -10.88 -12.68
CA GLY A 340 -2.92 -11.17 -13.32
C GLY A 340 -3.59 -9.96 -13.96
N VAL A 341 -2.89 -8.85 -14.12
CA VAL A 341 -3.37 -7.62 -14.77
C VAL A 341 -2.61 -7.34 -16.07
N THR A 342 -3.21 -6.54 -16.94
CA THR A 342 -2.61 -6.07 -18.18
C THR A 342 -2.56 -4.55 -18.16
N ILE A 343 -1.45 -3.98 -18.62
CA ILE A 343 -1.31 -2.53 -18.71
C ILE A 343 -2.02 -1.96 -19.94
N ASN A 344 -2.72 -0.85 -19.78
CA ASN A 344 -3.22 -0.08 -20.91
C ASN A 344 -2.10 0.80 -21.49
N GLU A 345 -1.40 0.29 -22.48
CA GLU A 345 -0.23 0.96 -23.07
C GLU A 345 -0.56 2.34 -23.67
N SER A 346 -1.81 2.61 -24.03
CA SER A 346 -2.21 3.93 -24.56
C SER A 346 -2.07 5.07 -23.54
N LEU A 347 -2.01 4.73 -22.26
CA LEU A 347 -1.83 5.67 -21.15
C LEU A 347 -0.37 5.87 -20.74
N LEU A 348 0.56 5.14 -21.36
CA LEU A 348 2.00 5.25 -21.07
C LEU A 348 2.70 6.38 -21.88
N ASN A 349 2.04 6.96 -22.90
CA ASN A 349 2.59 7.98 -23.79
C ASN A 349 2.19 9.40 -23.40
#